data_6e25e25f3ad81b1098fef27e163be6a1
#
_entry.id   6e25e25f3ad81b1098fef27e163be6a1
#
_cell.length_a   1.000
_cell.length_b   1.000
_cell.length_c   1.000
_cell.angle_alpha   90.00
_cell.angle_beta   90.00
_cell.angle_gamma   90.00
#
_symmetry.space_group_name_H-M   'P 1'
#
loop_
_entity.id
_entity.type
_entity.pdbx_description
1 polymer ?
#
loop_
_entity_poly.entity_id
_entity_poly.type
_entity_poly.pdbx_seq_one_letter_code
_entity_poly.pdbx_strand_id
1 'polypeptide(L)'
;NWNTLTPPNFPIGASSRELGMNTNRAEYLTHDGVMTSEISDLLIDVPDGIFIDATYGYGSHFKFLKKNYDNLNFLALDRDLEAVNNSPDSHNVEHTNFSNIEEFLENNGIDTISGIFYDFGVSSHQIESPHRGFSFQHYSELDMRMDISQELSAKDVINNYEYEELLRIFYEYGEESNSKKIAESIINSRPIQTTDKLVSVIESSLPRQNPKFTKSSVRKIFQAVRIEVNNEINEINESIESVKNFIKSNGVIIFLSYHSIEDRTVKQFIDKETRGCVCDPKFAICICENVALFKLGK
;
A
#
# COMPACT_ATOMS: atom_id res chain seq x y z
N ASN A 1 1.32 -6.10 23.18
CA ASN A 1 2.21 -5.28 22.36
C ASN A 1 2.22 -5.87 20.98
N TRP A 2 1.42 -5.31 20.10
CA TRP A 2 1.28 -5.71 18.72
C TRP A 2 2.37 -4.99 17.94
N ASN A 3 3.31 -5.72 17.36
CA ASN A 3 4.33 -5.16 16.50
C ASN A 3 3.85 -5.17 15.04
N THR A 4 2.79 -4.42 14.72
CA THR A 4 2.71 -3.84 13.40
C THR A 4 3.60 -2.62 13.42
N LEU A 5 4.63 -2.62 12.59
CA LEU A 5 5.51 -1.49 12.42
C LEU A 5 4.70 -0.40 11.70
N THR A 6 4.18 0.56 12.45
CA THR A 6 3.60 1.78 11.89
C THR A 6 4.68 2.83 11.91
N PRO A 7 5.09 3.36 10.76
CA PRO A 7 6.10 4.42 10.73
C PRO A 7 5.59 5.66 11.48
N PRO A 8 6.49 6.42 12.11
CA PRO A 8 6.12 7.67 12.76
C PRO A 8 5.49 8.62 11.74
N ASN A 9 4.51 9.40 12.18
CA ASN A 9 3.89 10.45 11.37
C ASN A 9 4.95 11.39 10.81
N PHE A 10 5.37 11.19 9.58
CA PHE A 10 6.22 12.17 8.90
C PHE A 10 5.41 13.42 8.60
N PRO A 11 5.93 14.60 8.92
CA PRO A 11 5.32 15.85 8.48
C PRO A 11 5.44 15.92 6.96
N ILE A 12 4.31 15.80 6.26
CA ILE A 12 4.20 16.12 4.85
C ILE A 12 4.38 17.64 4.73
N GLY A 13 5.59 18.08 4.41
CA GLY A 13 5.89 19.49 4.20
C GLY A 13 7.28 19.90 4.65
N ALA A 14 8.32 19.42 3.99
CA ALA A 14 9.59 20.15 3.92
C ALA A 14 9.52 21.08 2.70
N SER A 15 9.55 22.39 2.92
CA SER A 15 9.59 23.38 1.87
C SER A 15 10.93 23.30 1.15
N SER A 16 10.89 22.99 -0.13
CA SER A 16 12.02 23.16 -1.02
C SER A 16 12.22 24.66 -1.30
N ARG A 17 13.06 25.31 -0.50
CA ARG A 17 13.74 26.53 -0.89
C ARG A 17 15.24 26.29 -0.75
N GLU A 18 15.91 26.56 -1.89
CA GLU A 18 17.36 26.55 -2.11
C GLU A 18 17.97 25.20 -2.49
N LEU A 19 17.97 24.94 -3.80
CA LEU A 19 19.18 24.46 -4.49
C LEU A 19 19.00 24.65 -6.00
N GLY A 20 19.93 25.38 -6.58
CA GLY A 20 19.95 25.79 -7.98
C GLY A 20 20.00 24.62 -8.95
N MET A 21 19.38 24.83 -10.10
CA MET A 21 19.42 23.92 -11.24
C MET A 21 20.86 23.54 -11.61
N ASN A 22 21.13 22.26 -11.54
CA ASN A 22 22.16 21.67 -12.38
C ASN A 22 21.71 20.28 -12.82
N THR A 23 21.51 20.12 -14.11
CA THR A 23 21.09 18.91 -14.79
C THR A 23 22.20 17.88 -14.73
N ASN A 24 22.07 16.89 -13.86
CA ASN A 24 22.80 15.63 -14.00
C ASN A 24 21.94 14.48 -13.49
N ARG A 25 21.76 13.50 -14.34
CA ARG A 25 20.97 12.27 -14.26
C ARG A 25 21.43 11.29 -13.15
N ALA A 26 22.19 11.73 -12.14
CA ALA A 26 22.89 10.89 -11.17
C ALA A 26 22.48 11.11 -9.70
N GLU A 27 21.48 11.93 -9.38
CA GLU A 27 21.14 12.26 -7.98
C GLU A 27 19.72 11.84 -7.55
N TYR A 28 19.07 10.89 -8.25
CA TYR A 28 17.85 10.23 -7.74
C TYR A 28 18.21 9.11 -6.78
N LEU A 29 19.06 9.39 -5.82
CA LEU A 29 19.57 8.31 -4.96
C LEU A 29 19.67 8.77 -3.52
N THR A 30 19.09 7.93 -2.72
CA THR A 30 19.17 7.71 -1.27
C THR A 30 18.00 8.24 -0.48
N HIS A 31 16.79 7.83 -0.82
CA HIS A 31 15.85 7.56 0.25
C HIS A 31 16.15 6.13 0.72
N ASP A 32 16.79 6.00 1.86
CA ASP A 32 16.85 4.73 2.56
C ASP A 32 15.39 4.29 2.79
N GLY A 33 15.09 3.02 2.51
CA GLY A 33 13.73 2.50 2.73
C GLY A 33 13.32 2.70 4.20
N VAL A 34 12.03 2.89 4.42
CA VAL A 34 11.49 3.09 5.76
C VAL A 34 11.71 1.82 6.59
N MET A 35 12.22 1.94 7.82
CA MET A 35 12.38 0.82 8.77
C MET A 35 13.27 -0.34 8.25
N THR A 36 14.26 -0.05 7.46
CA THR A 36 15.16 -1.08 6.90
C THR A 36 15.90 -1.89 7.95
N SER A 37 16.28 -1.28 9.08
CA SER A 37 16.90 -1.97 10.22
C SER A 37 15.94 -2.96 10.87
N GLU A 38 14.71 -2.57 11.11
CA GLU A 38 13.68 -3.40 11.72
C GLU A 38 13.29 -4.57 10.80
N ILE A 39 13.19 -4.31 9.50
CA ILE A 39 12.96 -5.38 8.50
C ILE A 39 14.13 -6.35 8.50
N SER A 40 15.36 -5.84 8.56
CA SER A 40 16.56 -6.65 8.61
C SER A 40 16.59 -7.57 9.83
N ASP A 41 16.21 -7.07 11.01
CA ASP A 41 16.15 -7.88 12.23
C ASP A 41 15.18 -9.07 12.11
N LEU A 42 14.12 -8.94 11.33
CA LEU A 42 13.16 -10.02 11.06
C LEU A 42 13.69 -11.10 10.11
N LEU A 43 14.78 -10.84 9.39
CA LEU A 43 15.35 -11.77 8.41
C LEU A 43 16.51 -12.62 8.95
N ILE A 44 16.96 -12.39 10.19
CA ILE A 44 18.16 -13.05 10.74
C ILE A 44 18.07 -14.57 10.71
N ASP A 45 16.89 -15.12 11.04
CA ASP A 45 16.69 -16.58 11.16
C ASP A 45 15.85 -17.16 9.98
N VAL A 46 15.69 -16.39 8.90
CA VAL A 46 14.92 -16.82 7.73
C VAL A 46 15.73 -17.87 6.94
N PRO A 47 15.11 -18.98 6.54
CA PRO A 47 15.81 -20.04 5.81
C PRO A 47 16.25 -19.59 4.42
N ASP A 48 17.32 -20.18 3.90
CA ASP A 48 17.79 -19.96 2.55
C ASP A 48 16.69 -20.19 1.50
N GLY A 49 16.68 -19.38 0.46
CA GLY A 49 15.76 -19.55 -0.67
C GLY A 49 15.27 -18.25 -1.28
N ILE A 50 14.08 -18.29 -1.87
CA ILE A 50 13.51 -17.15 -2.57
C ILE A 50 12.85 -16.20 -1.56
N PHE A 51 13.16 -14.92 -1.68
CA PHE A 51 12.52 -13.83 -0.95
C PHE A 51 11.93 -12.82 -1.94
N ILE A 52 10.67 -12.45 -1.75
CA ILE A 52 9.96 -11.58 -2.69
C ILE A 52 9.72 -10.21 -2.08
N ASP A 53 10.09 -9.16 -2.81
CA ASP A 53 9.61 -7.80 -2.59
C ASP A 53 8.37 -7.61 -3.46
N ALA A 54 7.19 -7.62 -2.85
CA ALA A 54 5.91 -7.58 -3.56
C ALA A 54 5.49 -6.16 -4.00
N THR A 55 6.27 -5.15 -3.61
CA THR A 55 5.99 -3.73 -3.81
C THR A 55 7.30 -2.99 -4.10
N TYR A 56 7.95 -3.35 -5.21
CA TYR A 56 9.31 -2.91 -5.52
C TYR A 56 9.49 -1.39 -5.49
N GLY A 57 8.55 -0.62 -6.05
CA GLY A 57 8.62 0.83 -6.17
C GLY A 57 9.89 1.28 -6.90
N TYR A 58 10.82 1.92 -6.18
CA TYR A 58 12.16 2.29 -6.69
C TYR A 58 13.29 1.44 -6.12
N GLY A 59 12.93 0.34 -5.47
CA GLY A 59 13.85 -0.69 -5.03
C GLY A 59 14.74 -0.30 -3.85
N SER A 60 14.35 0.63 -3.00
CA SER A 60 15.13 1.02 -1.83
C SER A 60 15.28 -0.15 -0.86
N HIS A 61 14.18 -0.80 -0.48
CA HIS A 61 14.19 -2.01 0.36
C HIS A 61 14.90 -3.16 -0.34
N PHE A 62 14.53 -3.42 -1.60
CA PHE A 62 15.13 -4.49 -2.40
C PHE A 62 16.67 -4.41 -2.46
N LYS A 63 17.20 -3.22 -2.77
CA LYS A 63 18.66 -2.99 -2.84
C LYS A 63 19.34 -3.23 -1.49
N PHE A 64 18.72 -2.73 -0.42
CA PHE A 64 19.22 -2.88 0.93
C PHE A 64 19.27 -4.37 1.33
N LEU A 65 18.15 -5.08 1.15
CA LEU A 65 18.04 -6.48 1.52
C LEU A 65 18.98 -7.37 0.68
N LYS A 66 18.96 -7.20 -0.63
CA LYS A 66 19.84 -7.96 -1.54
C LYS A 66 21.32 -7.79 -1.23
N LYS A 67 21.74 -6.62 -0.73
CA LYS A 67 23.14 -6.36 -0.34
C LYS A 67 23.54 -7.07 0.95
N ASN A 68 22.59 -7.30 1.86
CA ASN A 68 22.90 -7.75 3.22
C ASN A 68 22.60 -9.25 3.44
N TYR A 69 21.90 -9.92 2.50
CA TYR A 69 21.47 -11.31 2.65
C TYR A 69 21.83 -12.15 1.42
N ASP A 70 23.06 -12.67 1.38
CA ASP A 70 23.55 -13.49 0.27
C ASP A 70 22.90 -14.88 0.19
N ASN A 71 22.29 -15.34 1.29
CA ASN A 71 21.57 -16.62 1.37
C ASN A 71 20.15 -16.56 0.78
N LEU A 72 19.66 -15.36 0.44
CA LEU A 72 18.35 -15.16 -0.15
C LEU A 72 18.44 -14.79 -1.63
N ASN A 73 17.64 -15.45 -2.45
CA ASN A 73 17.49 -15.11 -3.86
C ASN A 73 16.28 -14.15 -4.01
N PHE A 74 16.56 -12.88 -4.30
CA PHE A 74 15.54 -11.83 -4.33
C PHE A 74 14.86 -11.75 -5.69
N LEU A 75 13.54 -11.80 -5.67
CA LEU A 75 12.64 -11.44 -6.77
C LEU A 75 11.81 -10.23 -6.36
N ALA A 76 11.29 -9.49 -7.32
CA ALA A 76 10.45 -8.34 -7.04
C ALA A 76 9.25 -8.26 -7.96
N LEU A 77 8.15 -7.71 -7.46
CA LEU A 77 6.92 -7.45 -8.19
C LEU A 77 6.58 -5.97 -8.10
N ASP A 78 6.03 -5.42 -9.17
CA ASP A 78 5.36 -4.13 -9.12
C ASP A 78 4.26 -4.05 -10.17
N ARG A 79 3.13 -3.45 -9.81
CA ARG A 79 2.03 -3.16 -10.73
C ARG A 79 2.25 -1.89 -11.55
N ASP A 80 3.16 -1.01 -11.12
CA ASP A 80 3.50 0.23 -11.82
C ASP A 80 4.58 -0.05 -12.88
N LEU A 81 4.16 -0.06 -14.14
CA LEU A 81 5.08 -0.29 -15.26
C LEU A 81 6.23 0.72 -15.30
N GLU A 82 6.04 1.93 -14.76
CA GLU A 82 7.09 2.93 -14.66
C GLU A 82 8.17 2.50 -13.68
N ALA A 83 7.80 1.92 -12.54
CA ALA A 83 8.73 1.35 -11.56
C ALA A 83 9.53 0.19 -12.16
N VAL A 84 8.85 -0.72 -12.88
CA VAL A 84 9.48 -1.85 -13.57
C VAL A 84 10.47 -1.39 -14.62
N ASN A 85 10.07 -0.47 -15.51
CA ASN A 85 10.92 0.03 -16.60
C ASN A 85 12.15 0.83 -16.11
N ASN A 86 12.08 1.41 -14.92
CA ASN A 86 13.19 2.14 -14.31
C ASN A 86 14.08 1.25 -13.41
N SER A 87 13.71 -0.02 -13.22
CA SER A 87 14.52 -0.96 -12.46
C SER A 87 15.74 -1.42 -13.26
N PRO A 88 16.89 -1.68 -12.59
CA PRO A 88 18.01 -2.35 -13.26
C PRO A 88 17.65 -3.80 -13.63
N ASP A 89 18.11 -4.28 -14.79
CA ASP A 89 17.87 -5.67 -15.25
C ASP A 89 18.29 -6.72 -14.20
N SER A 90 19.31 -6.40 -13.39
CA SER A 90 19.81 -7.28 -12.33
C SER A 90 18.87 -7.45 -11.13
N HIS A 91 17.76 -6.70 -11.09
CA HIS A 91 16.81 -6.76 -9.99
C HIS A 91 15.68 -7.77 -10.21
N ASN A 92 15.46 -8.24 -11.45
CA ASN A 92 14.44 -9.24 -11.75
C ASN A 92 13.05 -8.81 -11.26
N VAL A 93 12.60 -7.62 -11.71
CA VAL A 93 11.29 -7.07 -11.34
C VAL A 93 10.28 -7.49 -12.36
N GLU A 94 9.23 -8.19 -11.92
CA GLU A 94 8.11 -8.60 -12.77
C GLU A 94 7.00 -7.55 -12.73
N HIS A 95 6.45 -7.24 -13.91
CA HIS A 95 5.28 -6.36 -14.02
C HIS A 95 4.02 -7.16 -13.71
N THR A 96 3.64 -7.20 -12.45
CA THR A 96 2.42 -7.86 -11.99
C THR A 96 1.92 -7.26 -10.69
N ASN A 97 0.62 -7.42 -10.44
CA ASN A 97 0.06 -7.07 -9.14
C ASN A 97 0.40 -8.18 -8.12
N PHE A 98 0.69 -7.80 -6.89
CA PHE A 98 0.95 -8.77 -5.83
C PHE A 98 -0.25 -9.68 -5.52
N SER A 99 -1.49 -9.32 -5.86
CA SER A 99 -2.64 -10.21 -5.76
C SER A 99 -2.51 -11.45 -6.65
N ASN A 100 -1.74 -11.36 -7.74
CA ASN A 100 -1.47 -12.48 -8.65
C ASN A 100 -0.26 -13.33 -8.19
N ILE A 101 0.12 -13.24 -6.91
CA ILE A 101 1.33 -13.91 -6.39
C ILE A 101 1.30 -15.43 -6.61
N GLU A 102 0.15 -16.07 -6.45
CA GLU A 102 -0.02 -17.51 -6.67
C GLU A 102 0.29 -17.89 -8.11
N GLU A 103 -0.35 -17.22 -9.08
CA GLU A 103 -0.11 -17.43 -10.51
C GLU A 103 1.36 -17.17 -10.87
N PHE A 104 1.95 -16.11 -10.32
CA PHE A 104 3.37 -15.81 -10.52
C PHE A 104 4.28 -16.94 -10.04
N LEU A 105 4.03 -17.47 -8.84
CA LEU A 105 4.83 -18.56 -8.26
C LEU A 105 4.68 -19.84 -9.08
N GLU A 106 3.45 -20.23 -9.43
CA GLU A 106 3.16 -21.43 -10.23
C GLU A 106 3.81 -21.37 -11.62
N ASN A 107 3.66 -20.24 -12.32
CA ASN A 107 4.22 -20.03 -13.67
C ASN A 107 5.76 -20.08 -13.68
N ASN A 108 6.41 -19.74 -12.56
CA ASN A 108 7.86 -19.80 -12.39
C ASN A 108 8.35 -21.12 -11.76
N GLY A 109 7.46 -22.08 -11.48
CA GLY A 109 7.81 -23.36 -10.87
C GLY A 109 8.36 -23.21 -9.44
N ILE A 110 7.84 -22.22 -8.69
CA ILE A 110 8.26 -21.91 -7.33
C ILE A 110 7.24 -22.50 -6.35
N ASP A 111 7.59 -23.65 -5.78
CA ASP A 111 6.72 -24.35 -4.82
C ASP A 111 6.72 -23.70 -3.43
N THR A 112 7.84 -23.08 -3.03
CA THR A 112 7.96 -22.47 -1.70
C THR A 112 8.91 -21.27 -1.72
N ILE A 113 8.62 -20.30 -0.83
CA ILE A 113 9.45 -19.10 -0.63
C ILE A 113 9.89 -18.97 0.83
N SER A 114 11.03 -18.36 1.04
CA SER A 114 11.59 -18.10 2.38
C SER A 114 10.95 -16.89 3.04
N GLY A 115 10.42 -15.98 2.24
CA GLY A 115 9.63 -14.86 2.76
C GLY A 115 9.16 -13.93 1.67
N ILE A 116 8.30 -13.01 2.10
CA ILE A 116 7.73 -11.95 1.27
C ILE A 116 7.59 -10.67 2.09
N PHE A 117 7.82 -9.55 1.43
CA PHE A 117 7.71 -8.22 1.99
C PHE A 117 6.72 -7.38 1.21
N TYR A 118 5.85 -6.68 1.95
CA TYR A 118 4.87 -5.74 1.42
C TYR A 118 5.09 -4.36 2.04
N ASP A 119 5.33 -3.36 1.21
CA ASP A 119 5.34 -1.94 1.57
C ASP A 119 4.11 -1.28 0.93
N PHE A 120 2.98 -1.27 1.67
CA PHE A 120 1.70 -0.83 1.12
C PHE A 120 1.65 0.67 0.86
N GLY A 121 0.73 1.07 0.01
CA GLY A 121 0.49 2.45 -0.33
C GLY A 121 1.18 2.90 -1.61
N VAL A 122 1.55 4.16 -1.67
CA VAL A 122 2.11 4.82 -2.86
C VAL A 122 3.60 5.09 -2.70
N SER A 123 4.35 4.94 -3.78
CA SER A 123 5.76 5.29 -3.80
C SER A 123 5.95 6.82 -3.74
N SER A 124 7.11 7.26 -3.22
CA SER A 124 7.48 8.70 -3.22
C SER A 124 7.39 9.31 -4.62
N HIS A 125 7.81 8.56 -5.63
CA HIS A 125 7.74 9.01 -7.02
C HIS A 125 6.31 9.24 -7.51
N GLN A 126 5.36 8.35 -7.19
CA GLN A 126 3.95 8.53 -7.53
C GLN A 126 3.38 9.81 -6.89
N ILE A 127 3.78 10.13 -5.67
CA ILE A 127 3.37 11.37 -4.98
C ILE A 127 4.02 12.60 -5.61
N GLU A 128 5.30 12.52 -5.93
CA GLU A 128 6.09 13.62 -6.49
C GLU A 128 5.83 13.88 -7.97
N SER A 129 5.27 12.91 -8.69
CA SER A 129 4.92 13.02 -10.12
C SER A 129 3.57 13.74 -10.29
N PRO A 130 3.54 15.02 -10.68
CA PRO A 130 2.30 15.80 -10.72
C PRO A 130 1.23 15.17 -11.63
N HIS A 131 1.64 14.58 -12.75
CA HIS A 131 0.72 13.99 -13.74
C HIS A 131 0.00 12.72 -13.27
N ARG A 132 0.44 12.10 -12.16
CA ARG A 132 -0.17 10.87 -11.61
C ARG A 132 -1.40 11.15 -10.73
N GLY A 133 -1.61 12.38 -10.28
CA GLY A 133 -2.81 12.79 -9.52
C GLY A 133 -2.91 12.32 -8.08
N PHE A 134 -1.88 11.69 -7.50
CA PHE A 134 -1.89 11.24 -6.11
C PHE A 134 -1.80 12.35 -5.08
N SER A 135 -1.19 13.48 -5.45
CA SER A 135 -0.99 14.60 -4.54
C SER A 135 -2.08 15.65 -4.65
N PHE A 136 -2.67 16.02 -3.51
CA PHE A 136 -3.58 17.17 -3.42
C PHE A 136 -2.85 18.53 -3.29
N GLN A 137 -1.52 18.53 -3.32
CA GLN A 137 -0.69 19.74 -3.23
C GLN A 137 -0.34 20.32 -4.61
N HIS A 138 -0.53 19.57 -5.67
CA HIS A 138 -0.19 19.95 -7.03
C HIS A 138 -1.42 19.91 -7.92
N TYR A 139 -1.47 20.83 -8.86
CA TYR A 139 -2.45 20.78 -9.95
C TYR A 139 -2.16 19.59 -10.85
N SER A 140 -3.16 18.75 -11.04
CA SER A 140 -3.08 17.59 -11.91
C SER A 140 -4.46 17.14 -12.38
N GLU A 141 -4.53 16.31 -13.40
CA GLU A 141 -5.72 15.52 -13.68
C GLU A 141 -5.99 14.52 -12.53
N LEU A 142 -7.25 14.14 -12.35
CA LEU A 142 -7.66 13.14 -11.37
C LEU A 142 -7.44 11.73 -11.94
N ASP A 143 -6.20 11.22 -11.84
CA ASP A 143 -5.86 9.88 -12.29
C ASP A 143 -5.82 8.87 -11.14
N MET A 144 -4.82 8.91 -10.29
CA MET A 144 -4.56 8.04 -9.13
C MET A 144 -4.40 6.55 -9.46
N ARG A 145 -4.27 6.16 -10.71
CA ARG A 145 -3.99 4.76 -11.08
C ARG A 145 -2.53 4.41 -10.78
N MET A 146 -2.29 3.35 -10.06
CA MET A 146 -0.94 2.80 -9.88
C MET A 146 -0.50 2.09 -11.17
N ASP A 147 -1.39 1.29 -11.75
CA ASP A 147 -1.24 0.74 -13.10
C ASP A 147 -2.02 1.59 -14.09
N ILE A 148 -1.32 2.32 -14.95
CA ILE A 148 -1.93 3.22 -15.95
C ILE A 148 -2.69 2.47 -17.05
N SER A 149 -2.53 1.15 -17.17
CA SER A 149 -3.26 0.33 -18.15
C SER A 149 -4.68 -0.01 -17.70
N GLN A 150 -5.01 0.11 -16.41
CA GLN A 150 -6.37 -0.10 -15.92
C GLN A 150 -7.32 1.01 -16.39
N GLU A 151 -8.61 0.68 -16.50
CA GLU A 151 -9.62 1.62 -17.02
C GLU A 151 -10.05 2.63 -15.96
N LEU A 152 -10.35 2.17 -14.73
CA LEU A 152 -10.90 3.02 -13.67
C LEU A 152 -9.88 4.01 -13.14
N SER A 153 -10.18 5.30 -13.27
CA SER A 153 -9.39 6.41 -12.73
C SER A 153 -10.13 7.16 -11.62
N ALA A 154 -9.43 8.02 -10.88
CA ALA A 154 -10.04 8.89 -9.88
C ALA A 154 -11.10 9.83 -10.51
N LYS A 155 -10.90 10.24 -11.74
CA LYS A 155 -11.85 11.03 -12.50
C LYS A 155 -13.16 10.28 -12.73
N ASP A 156 -13.09 8.98 -13.02
CA ASP A 156 -14.27 8.13 -13.21
C ASP A 156 -15.02 7.94 -11.90
N VAL A 157 -14.32 7.62 -10.82
CA VAL A 157 -14.90 7.50 -9.48
C VAL A 157 -15.62 8.81 -9.09
N ILE A 158 -14.96 9.95 -9.21
CA ILE A 158 -15.52 11.24 -8.78
C ILE A 158 -16.70 11.68 -9.66
N ASN A 159 -16.68 11.41 -10.97
CA ASN A 159 -17.69 11.94 -11.88
C ASN A 159 -18.82 10.97 -12.21
N ASN A 160 -18.61 9.65 -12.11
CA ASN A 160 -19.57 8.65 -12.57
C ASN A 160 -20.23 7.86 -11.44
N TYR A 161 -19.60 7.75 -10.25
CA TYR A 161 -20.18 7.02 -9.13
C TYR A 161 -21.44 7.73 -8.60
N GLU A 162 -22.44 6.94 -8.22
CA GLU A 162 -23.63 7.47 -7.57
C GLU A 162 -23.36 7.93 -6.13
N TYR A 163 -24.30 8.65 -5.54
CA TYR A 163 -24.13 9.22 -4.19
C TYR A 163 -23.80 8.15 -3.14
N GLU A 164 -24.49 7.03 -3.16
CA GLU A 164 -24.32 5.94 -2.21
C GLU A 164 -22.94 5.30 -2.32
N GLU A 165 -22.40 5.20 -3.54
CA GLU A 165 -21.07 4.66 -3.79
C GLU A 165 -19.98 5.61 -3.26
N LEU A 166 -20.09 6.91 -3.55
CA LEU A 166 -19.18 7.90 -2.98
C LEU A 166 -19.26 7.94 -1.46
N LEU A 167 -20.48 7.87 -0.89
CA LEU A 167 -20.67 7.84 0.55
C LEU A 167 -19.99 6.62 1.17
N ARG A 168 -20.15 5.44 0.56
CA ARG A 168 -19.50 4.20 1.00
C ARG A 168 -17.99 4.35 1.07
N ILE A 169 -17.35 4.74 -0.04
CA ILE A 169 -15.89 4.82 -0.07
C ILE A 169 -15.34 5.89 0.87
N PHE A 170 -16.02 7.03 1.01
CA PHE A 170 -15.57 8.08 1.93
C PHE A 170 -15.73 7.69 3.40
N TYR A 171 -16.72 6.87 3.71
CA TYR A 171 -16.93 6.34 5.06
C TYR A 171 -15.99 5.16 5.35
N GLU A 172 -15.95 4.16 4.47
CA GLU A 172 -15.19 2.91 4.69
C GLU A 172 -13.69 3.10 4.50
N TYR A 173 -13.27 3.78 3.42
CA TYR A 173 -11.87 3.95 3.06
C TYR A 173 -11.28 5.30 3.50
N GLY A 174 -12.11 6.29 3.68
CA GLY A 174 -11.69 7.60 4.18
C GLY A 174 -11.81 7.74 5.69
N GLU A 175 -12.65 6.94 6.35
CA GLU A 175 -13.05 7.16 7.76
C GLU A 175 -13.43 8.64 8.00
N GLU A 176 -14.14 9.25 7.00
CA GLU A 176 -14.47 10.67 7.02
C GLU A 176 -15.85 10.90 7.63
N SER A 177 -15.92 11.68 8.70
CA SER A 177 -17.15 11.97 9.42
C SER A 177 -18.16 12.84 8.65
N ASN A 178 -17.65 13.65 7.70
CA ASN A 178 -18.47 14.52 6.85
C ASN A 178 -18.77 13.90 5.48
N SER A 179 -18.64 12.60 5.32
CA SER A 179 -18.81 11.86 4.05
C SER A 179 -20.06 12.28 3.28
N LYS A 180 -21.21 12.42 3.96
CA LYS A 180 -22.50 12.84 3.35
C LYS A 180 -22.40 14.19 2.66
N LYS A 181 -21.94 15.21 3.39
CA LYS A 181 -21.85 16.59 2.86
C LYS A 181 -20.84 16.67 1.71
N ILE A 182 -19.73 15.96 1.83
CA ILE A 182 -18.69 15.95 0.81
C ILE A 182 -19.22 15.26 -0.46
N ALA A 183 -19.86 14.10 -0.33
CA ALA A 183 -20.46 13.39 -1.46
C ALA A 183 -21.52 14.25 -2.19
N GLU A 184 -22.44 14.88 -1.44
CA GLU A 184 -23.43 15.81 -2.01
C GLU A 184 -22.78 16.97 -2.76
N SER A 185 -21.73 17.56 -2.18
CA SER A 185 -21.02 18.68 -2.81
C SER A 185 -20.27 18.27 -4.07
N ILE A 186 -19.70 17.07 -4.10
CA ILE A 186 -19.06 16.51 -5.30
C ILE A 186 -20.09 16.30 -6.40
N ILE A 187 -21.21 15.63 -6.11
CA ILE A 187 -22.31 15.42 -7.09
C ILE A 187 -22.77 16.74 -7.71
N ASN A 188 -23.01 17.74 -6.86
CA ASN A 188 -23.50 19.06 -7.30
C ASN A 188 -22.45 19.89 -8.05
N SER A 189 -21.17 19.54 -7.97
CA SER A 189 -20.07 20.30 -8.56
C SER A 189 -19.48 19.66 -9.83
N ARG A 190 -20.03 18.53 -10.26
CA ARG A 190 -19.60 17.81 -11.46
C ARG A 190 -19.80 18.65 -12.72
N PRO A 191 -18.91 18.54 -13.71
CA PRO A 191 -17.73 17.67 -13.76
C PRO A 191 -16.54 18.22 -13.00
N ILE A 192 -15.79 17.35 -12.31
CA ILE A 192 -14.55 17.66 -11.60
C ILE A 192 -13.41 16.94 -12.33
N GLN A 193 -12.47 17.69 -12.88
CA GLN A 193 -11.44 17.14 -13.76
C GLN A 193 -10.04 17.12 -13.11
N THR A 194 -9.83 17.96 -12.10
CA THR A 194 -8.50 18.22 -11.55
C THR A 194 -8.47 18.14 -10.03
N THR A 195 -7.28 17.89 -9.50
CA THR A 195 -7.03 17.73 -8.07
C THR A 195 -7.39 18.99 -7.27
N ASP A 196 -7.01 20.16 -7.75
CA ASP A 196 -7.30 21.45 -7.11
C ASP A 196 -8.82 21.75 -7.08
N LYS A 197 -9.55 21.38 -8.15
CA LYS A 197 -11.01 21.51 -8.17
C LYS A 197 -11.66 20.59 -7.14
N LEU A 198 -11.19 19.34 -7.01
CA LEU A 198 -11.67 18.41 -6.00
C LEU A 198 -11.38 18.96 -4.59
N VAL A 199 -10.17 19.45 -4.34
CA VAL A 199 -9.81 20.10 -3.06
C VAL A 199 -10.76 21.24 -2.74
N SER A 200 -10.97 22.15 -3.68
CA SER A 200 -11.89 23.30 -3.53
C SER A 200 -13.30 22.88 -3.17
N VAL A 201 -13.83 21.83 -3.80
CA VAL A 201 -15.17 21.29 -3.53
C VAL A 201 -15.26 20.71 -2.12
N ILE A 202 -14.26 19.92 -1.71
CA ILE A 202 -14.19 19.34 -0.36
C ILE A 202 -14.13 20.46 0.69
N GLU A 203 -13.25 21.44 0.51
CA GLU A 203 -13.07 22.55 1.45
C GLU A 203 -14.35 23.40 1.58
N SER A 204 -15.04 23.63 0.48
CA SER A 204 -16.29 24.41 0.45
C SER A 204 -17.46 23.69 1.12
N SER A 205 -17.46 22.35 1.13
CA SER A 205 -18.49 21.53 1.74
C SER A 205 -18.44 21.51 3.27
N LEU A 206 -17.28 21.85 3.82
CA LEU A 206 -17.02 21.78 5.25
C LEU A 206 -17.37 23.10 5.94
N PRO A 207 -17.86 23.06 7.19
CA PRO A 207 -18.03 24.29 7.96
C PRO A 207 -16.68 24.98 8.10
N ARG A 208 -16.69 26.32 8.16
CA ARG A 208 -15.47 27.13 8.40
C ARG A 208 -14.87 26.73 9.75
N GLN A 209 -13.99 25.76 9.71
CA GLN A 209 -13.30 25.18 10.87
C GLN A 209 -11.80 25.44 10.79
N ASN A 210 -11.08 24.92 11.80
CA ASN A 210 -9.64 24.95 11.83
C ASN A 210 -9.04 24.36 10.53
N PRO A 211 -8.11 25.05 9.85
CA PRO A 211 -7.47 24.59 8.62
C PRO A 211 -6.86 23.18 8.70
N LYS A 212 -6.42 22.74 9.88
CA LYS A 212 -5.91 21.38 10.10
C LYS A 212 -7.00 20.32 9.86
N PHE A 213 -8.23 20.60 10.27
CA PHE A 213 -9.35 19.67 10.08
C PHE A 213 -9.71 19.54 8.59
N THR A 214 -9.83 20.67 7.90
CA THR A 214 -10.12 20.69 6.45
C THR A 214 -9.06 19.92 5.66
N LYS A 215 -7.77 20.16 5.94
CA LYS A 215 -6.66 19.43 5.32
C LYS A 215 -6.71 17.93 5.62
N SER A 216 -7.13 17.54 6.81
CA SER A 216 -7.32 16.14 7.18
C SER A 216 -8.43 15.49 6.34
N SER A 217 -9.57 16.17 6.16
CA SER A 217 -10.68 15.66 5.32
C SER A 217 -10.26 15.52 3.86
N VAL A 218 -9.54 16.50 3.30
CA VAL A 218 -8.99 16.39 1.94
C VAL A 218 -8.12 15.14 1.81
N ARG A 219 -7.17 14.93 2.73
CA ARG A 219 -6.31 13.74 2.71
C ARG A 219 -7.11 12.44 2.76
N LYS A 220 -8.14 12.37 3.62
CA LYS A 220 -9.00 11.19 3.77
C LYS A 220 -9.80 10.88 2.51
N ILE A 221 -10.30 11.90 1.83
CA ILE A 221 -11.04 11.72 0.57
C ILE A 221 -10.09 11.26 -0.56
N PHE A 222 -8.91 11.86 -0.68
CA PHE A 222 -7.90 11.42 -1.64
C PHE A 222 -7.47 9.97 -1.39
N GLN A 223 -7.24 9.60 -0.11
CA GLN A 223 -6.98 8.21 0.28
C GLN A 223 -8.12 7.27 -0.13
N ALA A 224 -9.37 7.65 0.16
CA ALA A 224 -10.53 6.83 -0.15
C ALA A 224 -10.68 6.56 -1.66
N VAL A 225 -10.51 7.62 -2.47
CA VAL A 225 -10.55 7.52 -3.94
C VAL A 225 -9.39 6.66 -4.45
N ARG A 226 -8.19 6.83 -3.91
CA ARG A 226 -7.01 6.03 -4.28
C ARG A 226 -7.23 4.54 -4.00
N ILE A 227 -7.72 4.21 -2.81
CA ILE A 227 -8.01 2.82 -2.42
C ILE A 227 -9.04 2.20 -3.38
N GLU A 228 -10.10 2.92 -3.70
CA GLU A 228 -11.13 2.44 -4.63
C GLU A 228 -10.58 2.23 -6.03
N VAL A 229 -9.89 3.24 -6.59
CA VAL A 229 -9.29 3.19 -7.93
C VAL A 229 -8.37 1.99 -8.08
N ASN A 230 -7.56 1.71 -7.07
CA ASN A 230 -6.54 0.68 -7.13
C ASN A 230 -6.95 -0.64 -6.47
N ASN A 231 -8.20 -0.75 -6.01
CA ASN A 231 -8.75 -1.95 -5.36
C ASN A 231 -7.86 -2.47 -4.19
N GLU A 232 -7.16 -1.55 -3.50
CA GLU A 232 -6.02 -1.86 -2.63
C GLU A 232 -6.35 -2.90 -1.55
N ILE A 233 -7.50 -2.80 -0.91
CA ILE A 233 -7.86 -3.68 0.22
C ILE A 233 -8.18 -5.11 -0.25
N ASN A 234 -8.85 -5.27 -1.39
CA ASN A 234 -9.11 -6.60 -1.93
C ASN A 234 -7.81 -7.25 -2.42
N GLU A 235 -6.95 -6.48 -3.10
CA GLU A 235 -5.64 -6.92 -3.56
C GLU A 235 -4.77 -7.43 -2.40
N ILE A 236 -4.76 -6.70 -1.27
CA ILE A 236 -4.08 -7.13 -0.04
C ILE A 236 -4.66 -8.46 0.45
N ASN A 237 -5.99 -8.58 0.59
CA ASN A 237 -6.63 -9.80 1.08
C ASN A 237 -6.34 -11.00 0.18
N GLU A 238 -6.46 -10.85 -1.13
CA GLU A 238 -6.19 -11.92 -2.11
C GLU A 238 -4.75 -12.40 -2.01
N SER A 239 -3.80 -11.46 -2.01
CA SER A 239 -2.38 -11.78 -1.94
C SER A 239 -2.00 -12.53 -0.67
N ILE A 240 -2.41 -12.02 0.50
CA ILE A 240 -2.00 -12.63 1.77
C ILE A 240 -2.66 -13.98 2.02
N GLU A 241 -3.89 -14.20 1.52
CA GLU A 241 -4.55 -15.51 1.60
C GLU A 241 -3.91 -16.54 0.65
N SER A 242 -3.44 -16.12 -0.51
CA SER A 242 -2.75 -17.01 -1.47
C SER A 242 -1.33 -17.35 -1.00
N VAL A 243 -0.52 -16.33 -0.71
CA VAL A 243 0.91 -16.50 -0.45
C VAL A 243 1.24 -17.34 0.79
N LYS A 244 0.35 -17.35 1.79
CA LYS A 244 0.58 -18.10 3.04
C LYS A 244 0.88 -19.58 2.82
N ASN A 245 0.34 -20.17 1.75
CA ASN A 245 0.51 -21.58 1.43
C ASN A 245 1.90 -21.89 0.83
N PHE A 246 2.62 -20.88 0.37
CA PHE A 246 3.95 -20.99 -0.22
C PHE A 246 5.08 -20.70 0.77
N ILE A 247 4.78 -20.23 1.98
CA ILE A 247 5.81 -19.88 2.98
C ILE A 247 6.42 -21.16 3.57
N LYS A 248 7.74 -21.27 3.47
CA LYS A 248 8.51 -22.34 4.12
C LYS A 248 8.36 -22.33 5.63
N SER A 249 8.60 -23.48 6.27
CA SER A 249 8.78 -23.52 7.72
C SER A 249 9.89 -22.57 8.15
N ASN A 250 9.60 -21.72 9.15
CA ASN A 250 10.42 -20.59 9.59
C ASN A 250 10.62 -19.46 8.55
N GLY A 251 9.84 -19.46 7.48
CA GLY A 251 9.76 -18.33 6.57
C GLY A 251 8.97 -17.17 7.19
N VAL A 252 9.00 -16.00 6.56
CA VAL A 252 8.45 -14.75 7.10
C VAL A 252 7.55 -14.04 6.10
N ILE A 253 6.47 -13.41 6.61
CA ILE A 253 5.69 -12.41 5.87
C ILE A 253 5.83 -11.09 6.60
N ILE A 254 6.28 -10.05 5.92
CA ILE A 254 6.53 -8.73 6.50
C ILE A 254 5.60 -7.71 5.84
N PHE A 255 4.96 -6.88 6.65
CA PHE A 255 4.05 -5.84 6.19
C PHE A 255 4.47 -4.49 6.75
N LEU A 256 4.55 -3.47 5.88
CA LEU A 256 4.48 -2.07 6.26
C LEU A 256 3.13 -1.51 5.87
N SER A 257 2.46 -0.82 6.79
CA SER A 257 1.17 -0.17 6.58
C SER A 257 1.21 1.29 7.00
N TYR A 258 0.55 2.17 6.26
CA TYR A 258 0.61 3.62 6.45
C TYR A 258 -0.71 4.22 6.90
N HIS A 259 -1.80 3.46 6.85
CA HIS A 259 -3.09 3.91 7.35
C HIS A 259 -3.89 2.79 8.04
N SER A 260 -4.90 3.23 8.81
CA SER A 260 -5.71 2.36 9.69
C SER A 260 -6.37 1.19 8.98
N ILE A 261 -6.72 1.31 7.71
CA ILE A 261 -7.45 0.28 6.97
C ILE A 261 -6.51 -0.85 6.55
N GLU A 262 -5.34 -0.50 5.98
CA GLU A 262 -4.28 -1.50 5.72
C GLU A 262 -3.91 -2.25 7.00
N ASP A 263 -3.60 -1.50 8.06
CA ASP A 263 -3.23 -2.05 9.37
C ASP A 263 -4.31 -2.99 9.92
N ARG A 264 -5.58 -2.60 9.79
CA ARG A 264 -6.72 -3.43 10.22
C ARG A 264 -6.82 -4.72 9.41
N THR A 265 -6.66 -4.64 8.09
CA THR A 265 -6.70 -5.79 7.19
C THR A 265 -5.59 -6.79 7.54
N VAL A 266 -4.36 -6.32 7.70
CA VAL A 266 -3.22 -7.13 8.10
C VAL A 266 -3.42 -7.75 9.49
N LYS A 267 -3.89 -6.98 10.47
CA LYS A 267 -4.17 -7.48 11.82
C LYS A 267 -5.24 -8.57 11.85
N GLN A 268 -6.27 -8.44 11.04
CA GLN A 268 -7.30 -9.48 10.92
C GLN A 268 -6.72 -10.79 10.37
N PHE A 269 -5.87 -10.71 9.34
CA PHE A 269 -5.14 -11.87 8.83
C PHE A 269 -4.23 -12.47 9.90
N ILE A 270 -3.40 -11.66 10.54
CA ILE A 270 -2.48 -12.12 11.60
C ILE A 270 -3.26 -12.79 12.73
N ASP A 271 -4.33 -12.17 13.21
CA ASP A 271 -5.15 -12.73 14.30
C ASP A 271 -5.78 -14.08 13.90
N LYS A 272 -6.23 -14.22 12.67
CA LYS A 272 -6.77 -15.47 12.11
C LYS A 272 -5.69 -16.56 12.05
N GLU A 273 -4.53 -16.26 11.48
CA GLU A 273 -3.52 -17.27 11.17
C GLU A 273 -2.57 -17.59 12.34
N THR A 274 -2.51 -16.73 13.35
CA THR A 274 -1.77 -17.00 14.61
C THR A 274 -2.62 -17.60 15.70
N ARG A 275 -3.95 -17.60 15.50
CA ARG A 275 -4.88 -18.17 16.45
C ARG A 275 -4.92 -19.70 16.29
N GLY A 276 -4.60 -20.41 17.36
CA GLY A 276 -4.76 -21.86 17.41
C GLY A 276 -6.24 -22.26 17.51
N CYS A 277 -6.61 -23.00 18.57
CA CYS A 277 -7.99 -23.41 18.77
C CYS A 277 -8.98 -22.23 18.80
N VAL A 278 -10.04 -22.31 17.98
CA VAL A 278 -11.14 -21.32 17.88
C VAL A 278 -12.44 -21.81 18.54
N CYS A 279 -12.41 -22.92 19.26
CA CYS A 279 -13.56 -23.45 20.00
C CYS A 279 -14.00 -22.49 21.13
N ASP A 280 -15.29 -22.56 21.50
CA ASP A 280 -15.77 -21.90 22.71
C ASP A 280 -14.95 -22.46 23.93
N PRO A 281 -14.39 -21.59 24.79
CA PRO A 281 -13.62 -21.99 25.98
C PRO A 281 -14.37 -22.94 26.91
N LYS A 282 -15.69 -23.09 26.78
CA LYS A 282 -16.51 -24.01 27.54
C LYS A 282 -16.38 -25.46 27.08
N PHE A 283 -15.84 -25.71 25.89
CA PHE A 283 -15.61 -27.09 25.45
C PHE A 283 -14.38 -27.68 26.15
N ALA A 284 -14.56 -28.84 26.78
CA ALA A 284 -13.48 -29.54 27.47
C ALA A 284 -12.42 -30.10 26.49
N ILE A 285 -12.77 -30.33 25.24
CA ILE A 285 -11.93 -30.91 24.20
C ILE A 285 -12.05 -30.05 22.95
N CYS A 286 -10.91 -29.77 22.30
CA CYS A 286 -10.90 -29.07 21.03
C CYS A 286 -11.54 -29.92 19.92
N ILE A 287 -12.49 -29.36 19.19
CA ILE A 287 -13.20 -30.00 18.08
C ILE A 287 -13.02 -29.25 16.74
N CYS A 288 -12.29 -28.11 16.74
CA CYS A 288 -12.13 -27.32 15.53
C CYS A 288 -10.94 -27.76 14.68
N GLU A 289 -10.02 -28.56 15.22
CA GLU A 289 -8.77 -28.99 14.57
C GLU A 289 -7.92 -27.84 14.02
N ASN A 290 -8.23 -26.59 14.41
CA ASN A 290 -7.52 -25.41 13.92
C ASN A 290 -6.13 -25.32 14.56
N VAL A 291 -5.12 -25.15 13.71
CA VAL A 291 -3.72 -25.00 14.11
C VAL A 291 -3.22 -23.65 13.64
N ALA A 292 -2.50 -22.93 14.49
CA ALA A 292 -1.86 -21.69 14.10
C ALA A 292 -0.80 -21.97 13.01
N LEU A 293 -0.91 -21.29 11.88
CA LEU A 293 0.07 -21.40 10.79
C LEU A 293 1.29 -20.54 11.04
N PHE A 294 1.11 -19.38 11.68
CA PHE A 294 2.18 -18.41 11.92
C PHE A 294 2.35 -18.08 13.41
N LYS A 295 3.47 -17.48 13.73
CA LYS A 295 3.75 -16.84 15.01
C LYS A 295 4.11 -15.39 14.76
N LEU A 296 3.73 -14.51 15.68
CA LEU A 296 4.21 -13.12 15.62
C LEU A 296 5.72 -13.10 15.79
N GLY A 297 6.40 -12.32 14.92
CA GLY A 297 7.79 -11.96 15.10
C GLY A 297 8.00 -11.22 16.43
N LYS A 298 9.19 -11.29 16.96
CA LYS A 298 9.54 -10.63 18.23
C LYS A 298 9.91 -9.17 18.01
#